data_1861523f6e6966f4faaf13f408634a75
#
_entry.id   1861523f6e6966f4faaf13f408634a75
#
_cell.length_a   1.000
_cell.length_b   1.000
_cell.length_c   1.000
_cell.angle_alpha   90.00
_cell.angle_beta   90.00
_cell.angle_gamma   90.00
#
_symmetry.space_group_name_H-M   'P 1'
#
loop_
_entity.id
_entity.type
_entity.pdbx_description
1 polymer ?
#
loop_
_entity_poly.entity_id
_entity_poly.type
_entity_poly.pdbx_seq_one_letter_code
_entity_poly.pdbx_strand_id
1 'polypeptide(L)'
;LDPMPGASFGEGVSTFVSPDVFVYKVDGEFLIVLNEDGLPNLHLSPVYDNASENASSKEKEYFNEKIRSAAWLIKSLHQRQRTLYKVVESIVKHQRGFFEEGISKFKPLILKDIADDINMHESTVSRITTNKYVATPFGVYELKFFFNSALELDDGSQVGSESVKALIKKCISEEDPKNPLSDERIGEILKEHLKVNIARRTVAKYRMAMDIPSSSRRKAH
;
A
#
# COMPACT_ATOMS: atom_id res chain seq x y z
N LEU A 1 3.79 -27.37 34.14
CA LEU A 1 2.59 -27.72 33.41
C LEU A 1 1.86 -26.41 33.05
N ASP A 2 1.67 -26.16 31.78
CA ASP A 2 0.91 -25.00 31.30
C ASP A 2 -0.57 -25.24 31.60
N PRO A 3 -1.26 -24.35 32.37
CA PRO A 3 -2.67 -24.51 32.71
C PRO A 3 -3.61 -24.39 31.50
N MET A 4 -3.11 -23.90 30.35
CA MET A 4 -3.87 -23.77 29.10
C MET A 4 -3.06 -24.27 27.90
N PRO A 5 -2.79 -25.57 27.77
CA PRO A 5 -1.94 -26.12 26.72
C PRO A 5 -2.50 -25.92 25.30
N GLY A 6 -3.80 -25.64 25.17
CA GLY A 6 -4.44 -25.34 23.89
C GLY A 6 -4.36 -23.87 23.44
N ALA A 7 -3.88 -22.95 24.30
CA ALA A 7 -3.83 -21.52 23.95
C ALA A 7 -2.83 -21.21 22.81
N SER A 8 -1.78 -22.03 22.69
CA SER A 8 -0.80 -21.92 21.59
C SER A 8 -1.27 -22.52 20.27
N PHE A 9 -2.37 -23.27 20.26
CA PHE A 9 -2.99 -23.89 19.09
C PHE A 9 -4.28 -23.18 18.65
N GLY A 10 -4.64 -22.07 19.29
CA GLY A 10 -5.72 -21.22 18.82
C GLY A 10 -5.36 -20.68 17.44
N GLU A 11 -6.19 -20.96 16.42
CA GLU A 11 -6.13 -20.26 15.14
C GLU A 11 -6.20 -18.78 15.44
N GLY A 12 -5.11 -18.06 15.18
CA GLY A 12 -5.10 -16.61 15.29
C GLY A 12 -6.30 -16.10 14.50
N VAL A 13 -7.11 -15.24 15.11
CA VAL A 13 -8.25 -14.62 14.43
C VAL A 13 -7.70 -13.99 13.16
N SER A 14 -7.96 -14.62 12.02
CA SER A 14 -7.55 -14.07 10.73
C SER A 14 -8.34 -12.77 10.51
N THR A 15 -7.66 -11.65 10.69
CA THR A 15 -8.25 -10.34 10.47
C THR A 15 -8.41 -10.15 8.96
N PHE A 16 -9.63 -10.31 8.47
CA PHE A 16 -9.93 -10.01 7.07
C PHE A 16 -9.94 -8.49 6.88
N VAL A 17 -9.09 -8.01 5.97
CA VAL A 17 -9.05 -6.60 5.59
C VAL A 17 -9.83 -6.47 4.28
N SER A 18 -10.92 -5.68 4.30
CA SER A 18 -11.63 -5.29 3.07
C SER A 18 -10.81 -4.24 2.35
N PRO A 19 -10.41 -4.45 1.07
CA PRO A 19 -9.66 -3.46 0.32
C PRO A 19 -10.56 -2.27 -0.06
N ASP A 20 -9.97 -1.07 -0.07
CA ASP A 20 -10.64 0.17 -0.50
C ASP A 20 -10.63 0.34 -2.02
N VAL A 21 -9.68 -0.31 -2.70
CA VAL A 21 -9.48 -0.23 -4.14
C VAL A 21 -9.11 -1.60 -4.70
N PHE A 22 -9.63 -1.91 -5.87
CA PHE A 22 -9.26 -3.10 -6.64
C PHE A 22 -8.53 -2.68 -7.91
N VAL A 23 -7.43 -3.37 -8.23
CA VAL A 23 -6.68 -3.19 -9.47
C VAL A 23 -6.68 -4.53 -10.21
N TYR A 24 -7.33 -4.56 -11.36
CA TYR A 24 -7.42 -5.72 -12.23
C TYR A 24 -6.62 -5.50 -13.50
N LYS A 25 -6.02 -6.55 -14.04
CA LYS A 25 -5.39 -6.51 -15.37
C LYS A 25 -6.40 -7.05 -16.40
N VAL A 26 -6.80 -6.19 -17.34
CA VAL A 26 -7.75 -6.51 -18.40
C VAL A 26 -7.11 -6.09 -19.74
N ASP A 27 -6.96 -7.01 -20.66
CA ASP A 27 -6.41 -6.78 -22.03
C ASP A 27 -5.07 -6.02 -22.05
N GLY A 28 -4.21 -6.22 -21.01
CA GLY A 28 -2.91 -5.58 -20.90
C GLY A 28 -2.93 -4.18 -20.25
N GLU A 29 -4.10 -3.65 -19.96
CA GLU A 29 -4.33 -2.41 -19.20
C GLU A 29 -4.73 -2.70 -17.75
N PHE A 30 -4.52 -1.74 -16.85
CA PHE A 30 -4.92 -1.84 -15.46
C PHE A 30 -6.22 -1.07 -15.21
N LEU A 31 -7.28 -1.80 -14.84
CA LEU A 31 -8.56 -1.24 -14.44
C LEU A 31 -8.57 -1.01 -12.92
N ILE A 32 -8.85 0.23 -12.52
CA ILE A 32 -8.94 0.64 -11.11
C ILE A 32 -10.40 0.80 -10.74
N VAL A 33 -10.85 0.06 -9.73
CA VAL A 33 -12.23 0.10 -9.23
C VAL A 33 -12.19 0.45 -7.74
N LEU A 34 -12.90 1.51 -7.35
CA LEU A 34 -13.06 1.85 -5.94
C LEU A 34 -14.08 0.93 -5.28
N ASN A 35 -13.82 0.55 -4.05
CA ASN A 35 -14.78 -0.18 -3.25
C ASN A 35 -15.80 0.79 -2.64
N GLU A 36 -17.05 0.64 -2.99
CA GLU A 36 -18.17 1.46 -2.51
C GLU A 36 -19.00 0.75 -1.43
N ASP A 37 -18.64 -0.47 -1.02
CA ASP A 37 -19.43 -1.31 -0.10
C ASP A 37 -19.74 -0.68 1.27
N GLY A 38 -19.05 0.37 1.66
CA GLY A 38 -19.28 1.07 2.93
C GLY A 38 -19.89 2.47 2.77
N LEU A 39 -20.16 2.91 1.56
CA LEU A 39 -20.64 4.27 1.30
C LEU A 39 -22.08 4.24 0.75
N PRO A 40 -23.06 4.74 1.52
CA PRO A 40 -24.42 4.86 1.00
C PRO A 40 -24.46 5.91 -0.12
N ASN A 41 -25.29 5.66 -1.13
CA ASN A 41 -25.61 6.66 -2.15
C ASN A 41 -26.40 7.80 -1.52
N LEU A 42 -25.75 8.95 -1.36
CA LEU A 42 -26.34 10.13 -0.72
C LEU A 42 -26.87 11.10 -1.77
N HIS A 43 -28.12 11.51 -1.62
CA HIS A 43 -28.72 12.58 -2.41
C HIS A 43 -29.51 13.51 -1.52
N LEU A 44 -29.64 14.75 -1.95
CA LEU A 44 -30.55 15.68 -1.31
C LEU A 44 -31.98 15.24 -1.63
N SER A 45 -32.85 15.18 -0.60
CA SER A 45 -34.26 14.85 -0.81
C SER A 45 -34.98 16.03 -1.43
N PRO A 46 -35.67 15.85 -2.56
CA PRO A 46 -36.43 16.94 -3.20
C PRO A 46 -37.58 17.52 -2.35
N VAL A 47 -37.96 16.81 -1.29
CA VAL A 47 -38.99 17.30 -0.33
C VAL A 47 -38.54 18.59 0.36
N TYR A 48 -37.24 18.76 0.61
CA TYR A 48 -36.71 19.95 1.27
C TYR A 48 -36.63 21.16 0.34
N ASP A 49 -36.46 20.96 -0.97
CA ASP A 49 -36.50 22.04 -1.96
C ASP A 49 -37.89 22.64 -2.01
N ASN A 50 -38.94 21.82 -2.06
CA ASN A 50 -40.32 22.24 -2.07
C ASN A 50 -40.80 22.86 -0.73
N ALA A 51 -40.27 22.33 0.41
CA ALA A 51 -40.60 22.87 1.75
C ALA A 51 -40.03 24.27 1.96
N SER A 52 -38.92 24.61 1.33
CA SER A 52 -38.28 25.93 1.43
C SER A 52 -39.13 27.03 0.74
N GLU A 53 -39.92 26.69 -0.25
CA GLU A 53 -40.77 27.68 -0.98
C GLU A 53 -41.91 28.20 -0.12
N ASN A 54 -42.51 27.36 0.73
CA ASN A 54 -43.70 27.68 1.55
C ASN A 54 -43.37 28.05 3.01
N ALA A 55 -42.09 28.08 3.41
CA ALA A 55 -41.66 28.33 4.78
C ALA A 55 -41.59 29.85 5.11
N SER A 56 -41.65 30.16 6.40
CA SER A 56 -41.40 31.53 6.91
C SER A 56 -39.94 31.95 6.68
N SER A 57 -39.64 33.25 6.75
CA SER A 57 -38.27 33.76 6.50
C SER A 57 -37.19 33.09 7.36
N LYS A 58 -37.45 32.85 8.64
CA LYS A 58 -36.50 32.15 9.56
C LYS A 58 -36.32 30.65 9.23
N GLU A 59 -37.41 30.02 8.85
CA GLU A 59 -37.37 28.59 8.46
C GLU A 59 -36.64 28.42 7.13
N LYS A 60 -36.81 29.34 6.17
CA LYS A 60 -36.02 29.35 4.92
C LYS A 60 -34.54 29.45 5.16
N GLU A 61 -34.10 30.31 6.07
CA GLU A 61 -32.69 30.47 6.41
C GLU A 61 -32.16 29.17 7.00
N TYR A 62 -32.86 28.54 7.93
CA TYR A 62 -32.49 27.25 8.53
C TYR A 62 -32.39 26.13 7.46
N PHE A 63 -33.40 25.99 6.59
CA PHE A 63 -33.36 24.97 5.54
C PHE A 63 -32.19 25.19 4.57
N ASN A 64 -31.96 26.42 4.15
CA ASN A 64 -30.84 26.76 3.27
C ASN A 64 -29.45 26.42 3.89
N GLU A 65 -29.29 26.66 5.20
CA GLU A 65 -28.08 26.30 5.91
C GLU A 65 -27.87 24.75 5.90
N LYS A 66 -28.93 23.98 6.19
CA LYS A 66 -28.87 22.51 6.20
C LYS A 66 -28.63 21.93 4.82
N ILE A 67 -29.27 22.46 3.79
CA ILE A 67 -29.06 22.05 2.38
C ILE A 67 -27.61 22.34 1.96
N ARG A 68 -27.05 23.52 2.30
CA ARG A 68 -25.64 23.85 2.01
C ARG A 68 -24.68 22.89 2.71
N SER A 69 -24.93 22.59 3.99
CA SER A 69 -24.11 21.65 4.77
C SER A 69 -24.15 20.23 4.19
N ALA A 70 -25.34 19.76 3.79
CA ALA A 70 -25.50 18.45 3.16
C ALA A 70 -24.83 18.40 1.77
N ALA A 71 -25.00 19.41 0.95
CA ALA A 71 -24.36 19.51 -0.35
C ALA A 71 -22.82 19.55 -0.22
N TRP A 72 -22.30 20.26 0.78
CA TRP A 72 -20.88 20.29 1.07
C TRP A 72 -20.36 18.91 1.48
N LEU A 73 -21.09 18.17 2.33
CA LEU A 73 -20.73 16.82 2.74
C LEU A 73 -20.66 15.86 1.55
N ILE A 74 -21.71 15.84 0.72
CA ILE A 74 -21.74 15.00 -0.49
C ILE A 74 -20.58 15.34 -1.42
N LYS A 75 -20.33 16.63 -1.67
CA LYS A 75 -19.19 17.08 -2.48
C LYS A 75 -17.84 16.64 -1.89
N SER A 76 -17.68 16.72 -0.57
CA SER A 76 -16.45 16.31 0.12
C SER A 76 -16.19 14.81 0.00
N LEU A 77 -17.23 13.97 0.09
CA LEU A 77 -17.12 12.53 -0.12
C LEU A 77 -16.70 12.19 -1.55
N HIS A 78 -17.35 12.78 -2.55
CA HIS A 78 -16.96 12.57 -3.95
C HIS A 78 -15.54 13.06 -4.24
N GLN A 79 -15.14 14.19 -3.67
CA GLN A 79 -13.77 14.69 -3.83
C GLN A 79 -12.75 13.74 -3.20
N ARG A 80 -13.04 13.15 -2.04
CA ARG A 80 -12.18 12.15 -1.40
C ARG A 80 -12.02 10.91 -2.28
N GLN A 81 -13.12 10.37 -2.82
CA GLN A 81 -13.08 9.23 -3.75
C GLN A 81 -12.25 9.56 -4.99
N ARG A 82 -12.51 10.72 -5.62
CA ARG A 82 -11.75 11.16 -6.79
C ARG A 82 -10.27 11.32 -6.51
N THR A 83 -9.90 11.80 -5.31
CA THR A 83 -8.49 11.95 -4.94
C THR A 83 -7.84 10.59 -4.71
N LEU A 84 -8.53 9.65 -4.04
CA LEU A 84 -8.06 8.29 -3.86
C LEU A 84 -7.82 7.61 -5.22
N TYR A 85 -8.77 7.73 -6.15
CA TYR A 85 -8.63 7.20 -7.51
C TYR A 85 -7.37 7.74 -8.20
N LYS A 86 -7.17 9.06 -8.21
CA LYS A 86 -6.00 9.70 -8.83
C LYS A 86 -4.68 9.25 -8.21
N VAL A 87 -4.63 9.10 -6.86
CA VAL A 87 -3.46 8.60 -6.16
C VAL A 87 -3.13 7.18 -6.60
N VAL A 88 -4.12 6.29 -6.65
CA VAL A 88 -3.92 4.90 -7.06
C VAL A 88 -3.53 4.82 -8.54
N GLU A 89 -4.17 5.61 -9.42
CA GLU A 89 -3.83 5.69 -10.83
C GLU A 89 -2.35 6.10 -11.03
N SER A 90 -1.89 7.12 -10.31
CA SER A 90 -0.50 7.54 -10.34
C SER A 90 0.44 6.46 -9.79
N ILE A 91 0.08 5.75 -8.70
CA ILE A 91 0.85 4.62 -8.17
C ILE A 91 0.96 3.51 -9.22
N VAL A 92 -0.14 3.11 -9.87
CA VAL A 92 -0.16 2.07 -10.91
C VAL A 92 0.75 2.46 -12.09
N LYS A 93 0.71 3.72 -12.52
CA LYS A 93 1.57 4.26 -13.59
C LYS A 93 3.06 4.14 -13.24
N HIS A 94 3.46 4.55 -12.03
CA HIS A 94 4.86 4.49 -11.58
C HIS A 94 5.34 3.07 -11.28
N GLN A 95 4.47 2.23 -10.72
CA GLN A 95 4.75 0.85 -10.30
C GLN A 95 4.27 -0.22 -11.29
N ARG A 96 4.15 0.12 -12.58
CA ARG A 96 3.64 -0.82 -13.60
C ARG A 96 4.35 -2.17 -13.57
N GLY A 97 5.66 -2.18 -13.40
CA GLY A 97 6.45 -3.40 -13.29
C GLY A 97 6.04 -4.29 -12.11
N PHE A 98 5.69 -3.70 -10.96
CA PHE A 98 5.16 -4.44 -9.83
C PHE A 98 3.81 -5.10 -10.17
N PHE A 99 2.90 -4.37 -10.81
CA PHE A 99 1.58 -4.91 -11.18
C PHE A 99 1.65 -5.97 -12.30
N GLU A 100 2.74 -6.03 -13.06
CA GLU A 100 2.97 -7.01 -14.14
C GLU A 100 3.73 -8.25 -13.63
N GLU A 101 4.82 -8.08 -12.88
CA GLU A 101 5.79 -9.13 -12.54
C GLU A 101 5.96 -9.32 -11.00
N GLY A 102 5.24 -8.54 -10.19
CA GLY A 102 5.31 -8.62 -8.74
C GLY A 102 6.48 -7.85 -8.10
N ILE A 103 6.82 -8.22 -6.88
CA ILE A 103 7.76 -7.48 -6.00
C ILE A 103 9.18 -7.37 -6.61
N SER A 104 9.57 -8.30 -7.50
CA SER A 104 10.90 -8.28 -8.14
C SER A 104 11.16 -7.04 -8.98
N LYS A 105 10.11 -6.41 -9.52
CA LYS A 105 10.18 -5.21 -10.37
C LYS A 105 9.70 -3.94 -9.65
N PHE A 106 9.72 -3.98 -8.34
CA PHE A 106 9.30 -2.85 -7.52
C PHE A 106 10.29 -1.69 -7.63
N LYS A 107 9.79 -0.52 -8.01
CA LYS A 107 10.61 0.70 -8.16
C LYS A 107 10.53 1.55 -6.88
N PRO A 108 11.58 2.32 -6.55
CA PRO A 108 11.48 3.31 -5.49
C PRO A 108 10.46 4.38 -5.88
N LEU A 109 9.66 4.82 -4.93
CA LEU A 109 8.64 5.85 -5.11
C LEU A 109 8.50 6.64 -3.82
N ILE A 110 8.50 7.96 -3.92
CA ILE A 110 8.30 8.84 -2.78
C ILE A 110 6.97 9.58 -2.89
N LEU A 111 6.46 10.05 -1.76
CA LEU A 111 5.18 10.77 -1.71
C LEU A 111 5.16 12.00 -2.61
N LYS A 112 6.32 12.65 -2.77
CA LYS A 112 6.48 13.84 -3.60
C LYS A 112 6.20 13.55 -5.08
N ASP A 113 6.67 12.42 -5.60
CA ASP A 113 6.48 12.05 -7.02
C ASP A 113 4.99 11.96 -7.36
N ILE A 114 4.20 11.33 -6.47
CA ILE A 114 2.75 11.26 -6.64
C ILE A 114 2.10 12.62 -6.44
N ALA A 115 2.53 13.40 -5.45
CA ALA A 115 1.99 14.72 -5.18
C ALA A 115 2.15 15.67 -6.37
N ASP A 116 3.33 15.66 -7.00
CA ASP A 116 3.63 16.44 -8.19
C ASP A 116 2.79 15.97 -9.41
N ASP A 117 2.64 14.65 -9.61
CA ASP A 117 1.86 14.07 -10.72
C ASP A 117 0.36 14.43 -10.65
N ILE A 118 -0.22 14.46 -9.45
CA ILE A 118 -1.65 14.79 -9.25
C ILE A 118 -1.92 16.27 -8.90
N ASN A 119 -0.88 17.11 -8.85
CA ASN A 119 -0.94 18.52 -8.44
C ASN A 119 -1.59 18.71 -7.05
N MET A 120 -1.10 17.98 -6.05
CA MET A 120 -1.54 18.06 -4.65
C MET A 120 -0.35 18.14 -3.71
N HIS A 121 -0.60 18.50 -2.44
CA HIS A 121 0.44 18.53 -1.42
C HIS A 121 0.75 17.12 -0.91
N GLU A 122 2.03 16.81 -0.59
CA GLU A 122 2.47 15.51 -0.04
C GLU A 122 1.66 15.07 1.19
N SER A 123 1.29 16.01 2.06
CA SER A 123 0.48 15.72 3.25
C SER A 123 -0.91 15.18 2.90
N THR A 124 -1.48 15.59 1.76
CA THR A 124 -2.76 15.06 1.26
C THR A 124 -2.59 13.61 0.81
N VAL A 125 -1.54 13.33 0.04
CA VAL A 125 -1.21 11.96 -0.41
C VAL A 125 -0.96 11.06 0.80
N SER A 126 -0.15 11.49 1.77
CA SER A 126 0.14 10.75 2.99
C SER A 126 -1.13 10.41 3.80
N ARG A 127 -2.05 11.37 3.97
CA ARG A 127 -3.31 11.15 4.70
C ARG A 127 -4.26 10.19 3.97
N ILE A 128 -4.29 10.27 2.63
CA ILE A 128 -5.17 9.40 1.83
C ILE A 128 -4.65 7.97 1.78
N THR A 129 -3.34 7.76 1.80
CA THR A 129 -2.72 6.43 1.70
C THR A 129 -2.61 5.69 3.03
N THR A 130 -2.75 6.38 4.17
CA THR A 130 -2.67 5.77 5.50
C THR A 130 -3.93 4.94 5.79
N ASN A 131 -3.74 3.68 6.24
CA ASN A 131 -4.81 2.72 6.54
C ASN A 131 -5.77 2.50 5.36
N LYS A 132 -5.25 2.54 4.12
CA LYS A 132 -5.98 2.25 2.90
C LYS A 132 -5.33 1.09 2.17
N TYR A 133 -6.13 0.13 1.74
CA TYR A 133 -5.69 -1.12 1.17
C TYR A 133 -6.11 -1.23 -0.30
N VAL A 134 -5.23 -1.80 -1.10
CA VAL A 134 -5.48 -2.10 -2.51
C VAL A 134 -5.33 -3.61 -2.75
N ALA A 135 -6.32 -4.19 -3.39
CA ALA A 135 -6.23 -5.55 -3.91
C ALA A 135 -5.56 -5.52 -5.28
N THR A 136 -4.49 -6.29 -5.40
CA THR A 136 -3.70 -6.43 -6.63
C THR A 136 -3.73 -7.91 -7.07
N PRO A 137 -3.30 -8.25 -8.30
CA PRO A 137 -3.17 -9.65 -8.72
C PRO A 137 -2.24 -10.49 -7.84
N PHE A 138 -1.34 -9.85 -7.08
CA PHE A 138 -0.37 -10.50 -6.19
C PHE A 138 -0.77 -10.51 -4.71
N GLY A 139 -1.95 -9.99 -4.37
CA GLY A 139 -2.46 -9.92 -3.00
C GLY A 139 -2.93 -8.53 -2.59
N VAL A 140 -3.30 -8.41 -1.31
CA VAL A 140 -3.76 -7.15 -0.72
C VAL A 140 -2.58 -6.45 -0.04
N TYR A 141 -2.38 -5.18 -0.38
CA TYR A 141 -1.30 -4.35 0.17
C TYR A 141 -1.87 -3.04 0.70
N GLU A 142 -1.26 -2.50 1.76
CA GLU A 142 -1.52 -1.13 2.16
C GLU A 142 -0.97 -0.16 1.10
N LEU A 143 -1.68 0.93 0.76
CA LEU A 143 -1.18 1.91 -0.20
C LEU A 143 0.16 2.53 0.21
N LYS A 144 0.41 2.60 1.52
CA LYS A 144 1.68 3.08 2.06
C LYS A 144 2.87 2.17 1.72
N PHE A 145 2.63 0.89 1.46
CA PHE A 145 3.66 -0.07 1.05
C PHE A 145 4.39 0.37 -0.23
N PHE A 146 3.70 1.08 -1.15
CA PHE A 146 4.29 1.52 -2.41
C PHE A 146 5.32 2.66 -2.25
N PHE A 147 5.37 3.31 -1.09
CA PHE A 147 6.33 4.37 -0.81
C PHE A 147 7.52 3.83 -0.05
N ASN A 148 8.62 3.61 -0.73
CA ASN A 148 9.84 3.09 -0.14
C ASN A 148 11.08 3.86 -0.60
N SER A 149 12.14 3.75 0.21
CA SER A 149 13.41 4.39 -0.09
C SER A 149 14.10 3.74 -1.29
N ALA A 150 14.70 4.56 -2.12
CA ALA A 150 15.62 4.13 -3.15
C ALA A 150 16.92 3.59 -2.56
N LEU A 151 17.44 2.53 -3.19
CA LEU A 151 18.84 2.11 -3.06
C LEU A 151 19.52 2.40 -4.41
N GLU A 152 20.60 3.17 -4.37
CA GLU A 152 21.37 3.48 -5.57
C GLU A 152 22.15 2.25 -6.02
N LEU A 153 22.16 2.00 -7.31
CA LEU A 153 22.94 0.97 -7.98
C LEU A 153 24.29 1.53 -8.44
N ASP A 154 25.25 0.65 -8.68
CA ASP A 154 26.56 1.03 -9.22
C ASP A 154 26.48 1.68 -10.60
N ASP A 155 25.38 1.47 -11.34
CA ASP A 155 25.10 2.07 -12.67
C ASP A 155 24.27 3.37 -12.60
N GLY A 156 23.99 3.89 -11.39
CA GLY A 156 23.20 5.10 -11.16
C GLY A 156 21.67 4.88 -11.22
N SER A 157 21.21 3.67 -11.51
CA SER A 157 19.79 3.32 -11.43
C SER A 157 19.37 3.10 -9.97
N GLN A 158 18.06 3.02 -9.71
CA GLN A 158 17.53 2.88 -8.36
C GLN A 158 16.64 1.64 -8.23
N VAL A 159 16.80 0.90 -7.12
CA VAL A 159 15.95 -0.26 -6.77
C VAL A 159 15.26 -0.04 -5.45
N GLY A 160 14.01 -0.47 -5.35
CA GLY A 160 13.25 -0.40 -4.11
C GLY A 160 13.78 -1.36 -3.05
N SER A 161 13.81 -0.91 -1.79
CA SER A 161 14.27 -1.74 -0.66
C SER A 161 13.47 -3.05 -0.51
N GLU A 162 12.22 -3.06 -0.92
CA GLU A 162 11.36 -4.27 -0.86
C GLU A 162 11.79 -5.35 -1.86
N SER A 163 12.26 -4.98 -3.06
CA SER A 163 12.83 -5.93 -4.03
C SER A 163 14.07 -6.63 -3.47
N VAL A 164 14.91 -5.86 -2.76
CA VAL A 164 16.11 -6.41 -2.10
C VAL A 164 15.73 -7.37 -0.97
N LYS A 165 14.76 -7.01 -0.12
CA LYS A 165 14.26 -7.89 0.94
C LYS A 165 13.64 -9.17 0.36
N ALA A 166 12.87 -9.08 -0.72
CA ALA A 166 12.30 -10.24 -1.39
C ALA A 166 13.37 -11.20 -1.90
N LEU A 167 14.45 -10.68 -2.49
CA LEU A 167 15.58 -11.51 -2.96
C LEU A 167 16.36 -12.13 -1.80
N ILE A 168 16.62 -11.39 -0.71
CA ILE A 168 17.23 -11.93 0.51
C ILE A 168 16.39 -13.10 1.05
N LYS A 169 15.07 -12.92 1.13
CA LYS A 169 14.16 -13.98 1.60
C LYS A 169 14.21 -15.21 0.69
N LYS A 170 14.26 -15.00 -0.63
CA LYS A 170 14.37 -16.08 -1.62
C LYS A 170 15.71 -16.83 -1.46
N CYS A 171 16.84 -16.14 -1.38
CA CYS A 171 18.14 -16.75 -1.18
C CYS A 171 18.18 -17.61 0.10
N ILE A 172 17.56 -17.14 1.18
CA ILE A 172 17.52 -17.89 2.44
C ILE A 172 16.56 -19.09 2.37
N SER A 173 15.47 -19.00 1.60
CA SER A 173 14.54 -20.13 1.43
C SER A 173 15.13 -21.26 0.56
N GLU A 174 16.08 -20.92 -0.30
CA GLU A 174 16.75 -21.85 -1.22
C GLU A 174 18.13 -22.33 -0.70
N GLU A 175 18.58 -21.86 0.51
CA GLU A 175 19.88 -22.22 1.07
C GLU A 175 19.93 -23.66 1.59
N ASP A 176 21.15 -24.26 1.60
CA ASP A 176 21.38 -25.55 2.24
C ASP A 176 21.38 -25.39 3.78
N PRO A 177 20.50 -26.08 4.52
CA PRO A 177 20.43 -26.02 5.98
C PRO A 177 21.76 -26.42 6.67
N LYS A 178 22.58 -27.25 6.03
CA LYS A 178 23.91 -27.64 6.57
C LYS A 178 24.96 -26.55 6.39
N ASN A 179 24.83 -25.72 5.37
CA ASN A 179 25.76 -24.65 5.05
C ASN A 179 25.05 -23.34 4.70
N PRO A 180 24.40 -22.69 5.67
CA PRO A 180 23.58 -21.50 5.42
C PRO A 180 24.44 -20.31 4.97
N LEU A 181 23.87 -19.51 4.07
CA LEU A 181 24.53 -18.35 3.46
C LEU A 181 24.86 -17.27 4.51
N SER A 182 26.08 -16.78 4.49
CA SER A 182 26.46 -15.61 5.31
C SER A 182 25.87 -14.32 4.74
N ASP A 183 25.72 -13.27 5.59
CA ASP A 183 25.26 -11.96 5.15
C ASP A 183 26.18 -11.34 4.07
N GLU A 184 27.44 -11.73 4.04
CA GLU A 184 28.43 -11.33 3.04
C GLU A 184 28.17 -12.04 1.70
N ARG A 185 27.93 -13.35 1.73
CA ARG A 185 27.59 -14.13 0.52
C ARG A 185 26.26 -13.71 -0.08
N ILE A 186 25.29 -13.39 0.76
CA ILE A 186 24.01 -12.80 0.29
C ILE A 186 24.27 -11.46 -0.41
N GLY A 187 25.17 -10.62 0.12
CA GLY A 187 25.56 -9.36 -0.52
C GLY A 187 26.17 -9.57 -1.91
N GLU A 188 27.01 -10.59 -2.09
CA GLU A 188 27.59 -10.96 -3.40
C GLU A 188 26.48 -11.38 -4.39
N ILE A 189 25.56 -12.23 -3.97
CA ILE A 189 24.41 -12.67 -4.78
C ILE A 189 23.53 -11.46 -5.19
N LEU A 190 23.27 -10.54 -4.28
CA LEU A 190 22.54 -9.29 -4.58
C LEU A 190 23.26 -8.45 -5.63
N LYS A 191 24.60 -8.39 -5.56
CA LYS A 191 25.41 -7.69 -6.55
C LYS A 191 25.35 -8.35 -7.93
N GLU A 192 25.36 -9.66 -8.01
CA GLU A 192 25.26 -10.40 -9.27
C GLU A 192 23.87 -10.26 -9.92
N HIS A 193 22.78 -10.39 -9.13
CA HIS A 193 21.42 -10.42 -9.66
C HIS A 193 20.80 -9.04 -9.88
N LEU A 194 21.02 -8.10 -8.96
CA LEU A 194 20.40 -6.77 -8.99
C LEU A 194 21.40 -5.66 -9.29
N LYS A 195 22.71 -5.97 -9.42
CA LYS A 195 23.80 -4.99 -9.54
C LYS A 195 23.84 -3.98 -8.38
N VAL A 196 23.34 -4.37 -7.21
CA VAL A 196 23.27 -3.54 -6.00
C VAL A 196 24.47 -3.82 -5.11
N ASN A 197 25.29 -2.83 -4.85
CA ASN A 197 26.38 -2.95 -3.91
C ASN A 197 25.88 -2.64 -2.48
N ILE A 198 25.51 -3.65 -1.75
CA ILE A 198 24.95 -3.50 -0.40
C ILE A 198 25.98 -3.97 0.64
N ALA A 199 26.30 -3.08 1.59
CA ALA A 199 27.18 -3.44 2.69
C ALA A 199 26.58 -4.56 3.54
N ARG A 200 27.42 -5.48 4.04
CA ARG A 200 27.05 -6.59 4.95
C ARG A 200 26.14 -6.14 6.10
N ARG A 201 26.42 -4.96 6.68
CA ARG A 201 25.58 -4.40 7.77
C ARG A 201 24.16 -4.12 7.34
N THR A 202 23.95 -3.68 6.10
CA THR A 202 22.61 -3.39 5.55
C THR A 202 21.86 -4.69 5.27
N VAL A 203 22.52 -5.71 4.75
CA VAL A 203 21.93 -7.06 4.58
C VAL A 203 21.50 -7.61 5.94
N ALA A 204 22.34 -7.52 6.96
CA ALA A 204 22.00 -7.94 8.33
C ALA A 204 20.79 -7.15 8.89
N LYS A 205 20.74 -5.83 8.66
CA LYS A 205 19.59 -4.99 9.06
C LYS A 205 18.29 -5.45 8.41
N TYR A 206 18.29 -5.72 7.10
CA TYR A 206 17.10 -6.19 6.39
C TYR A 206 16.68 -7.59 6.84
N ARG A 207 17.65 -8.51 7.05
CA ARG A 207 17.38 -9.83 7.59
C ARG A 207 16.73 -9.77 8.97
N MET A 208 17.27 -8.95 9.89
CA MET A 208 16.67 -8.75 11.21
C MET A 208 15.26 -8.15 11.15
N ALA A 209 15.03 -7.21 10.23
CA ALA A 209 13.70 -6.61 10.02
C ALA A 209 12.66 -7.61 9.50
N MET A 210 13.09 -8.76 8.99
CA MET A 210 12.25 -9.87 8.55
C MET A 210 12.19 -11.01 9.58
N ASP A 211 12.71 -10.80 10.81
CA ASP A 211 12.80 -11.80 11.89
C ASP A 211 13.57 -13.08 11.52
N ILE A 212 14.49 -12.98 10.56
CA ILE A 212 15.32 -14.11 10.13
C ILE A 212 16.62 -14.16 10.96
N PRO A 213 16.95 -15.30 11.62
CA PRO A 213 18.14 -15.42 12.44
C PRO A 213 19.43 -15.45 11.60
N SER A 214 20.60 -15.22 12.25
CA SER A 214 21.93 -15.26 11.61
C SER A 214 22.25 -16.65 11.04
N SER A 215 23.18 -16.73 10.08
CA SER A 215 23.61 -17.99 9.48
C SER A 215 24.04 -19.04 10.51
N SER A 216 24.74 -18.62 11.59
CA SER A 216 25.14 -19.51 12.69
C SER A 216 23.95 -20.13 13.45
N ARG A 217 22.81 -19.43 13.54
CA ARG A 217 21.60 -19.93 14.20
C ARG A 217 20.67 -20.69 13.25
N ARG A 218 20.84 -20.52 11.94
CA ARG A 218 20.09 -21.27 10.92
C ARG A 218 20.71 -22.60 10.56
N LYS A 219 21.98 -22.82 10.98
CA LYS A 219 22.68 -24.07 10.70
C LYS A 219 21.99 -25.24 11.40
N ALA A 220 21.52 -26.21 10.61
CA ALA A 220 21.04 -27.49 11.12
C ALA A 220 22.23 -28.33 11.62
N HIS A 221 22.11 -28.93 12.80
CA HIS A 221 23.08 -29.85 13.37
C HIS A 221 22.87 -31.27 12.87
#